data_c1b72b93bc794f4b0ec16dcb9126fbfd
#
_entry.id   c1b72b93bc794f4b0ec16dcb9126fbfd
#
_cell.length_a   1.000
_cell.length_b   1.000
_cell.length_c   1.000
_cell.angle_alpha   90.00
_cell.angle_beta   90.00
_cell.angle_gamma   90.00
#
_symmetry.space_group_name_H-M   'P 1'
#
loop_
_entity.id
_entity.type
_entity.pdbx_description
1 polymer ?
#
loop_
_entity_poly.entity_id
_entity_poly.type
_entity_poly.pdbx_seq_one_letter_code
_entity_poly.pdbx_strand_id
1 'polypeptide(L)'
;MNKYDHIIIGAGHNGLVATAYLAKQGKKVLVLEKRDIVGGQVVTESFGENFKADSLHAGGTLRPDIIKDLNLASFGLVADSVRKPFISLQADGNHLVLDADPAKAIESIKHFSEKDAANWIPFLEFMKKATQFIHSANETIMPRLPKGFNFSEGLGLAELGLDLRLMGGKDMMRIVRGIPMTADEFVDEWFESDVVKAAIASLGIHGLTLGVYGAGTGYTLMHNWANRGGLSHVSVQGGIGQISKALSAAVKAFGGEIRTSAEVKRILVDTFTCKGVVLANGEEISASNIISAADPKHTFLSLVGAVNLPPEFVWNAQSIKMRGSVAKVHLLTDGKHGILDGTVVLAPSIKYLEQAYDAAKYHGIAEKPYLEVTTAGNVVSIHFQFAAYELKESSWNVEGLKVEKIAVNTLAEYFPDLKSSIKNTKTITPKDMEDIYGLTEGDLNHGQLMLDQFMFMRPIPGWSNHKTPIDNLYLCGSGVHGGGGISGAAGRNVIKMLK
;
A
#
# COMPACT_ATOMS: atom_id res chain seq x y z
N MET A 1 -20.31 -19.85 -26.56
CA MET A 1 -19.62 -18.55 -26.53
C MET A 1 -19.46 -18.10 -25.08
N ASN A 2 -18.30 -17.57 -24.71
CA ASN A 2 -18.10 -17.04 -23.36
C ASN A 2 -19.03 -15.85 -23.13
N LYS A 3 -19.56 -15.72 -21.90
CA LYS A 3 -20.44 -14.62 -21.54
C LYS A 3 -19.70 -13.28 -21.50
N TYR A 4 -18.41 -13.29 -21.08
CA TYR A 4 -17.53 -12.12 -20.96
C TYR A 4 -16.19 -12.35 -21.68
N ASP A 5 -15.55 -11.26 -22.13
CA ASP A 5 -14.15 -11.31 -22.57
C ASP A 5 -13.22 -11.45 -21.35
N HIS A 6 -13.52 -10.70 -20.29
CA HIS A 6 -12.72 -10.71 -19.07
C HIS A 6 -13.62 -10.72 -17.82
N ILE A 7 -13.24 -11.52 -16.82
CA ILE A 7 -13.74 -11.41 -15.45
C ILE A 7 -12.60 -10.94 -14.57
N ILE A 8 -12.86 -9.92 -13.74
CA ILE A 8 -11.94 -9.43 -12.74
C ILE A 8 -12.41 -9.88 -11.35
N ILE A 9 -11.53 -10.53 -10.59
CA ILE A 9 -11.80 -10.97 -9.22
C ILE A 9 -11.27 -9.91 -8.26
N GLY A 10 -12.18 -9.25 -7.53
CA GLY A 10 -11.90 -8.17 -6.59
C GLY A 10 -12.01 -6.77 -7.21
N ALA A 11 -12.88 -5.94 -6.61
CA ALA A 11 -13.10 -4.54 -6.98
C ALA A 11 -12.22 -3.57 -6.15
N GLY A 12 -11.01 -3.96 -5.77
CA GLY A 12 -9.99 -3.06 -5.25
C GLY A 12 -9.54 -2.07 -6.33
N HIS A 13 -8.81 -1.01 -5.95
CA HIS A 13 -8.40 0.05 -6.88
C HIS A 13 -7.68 -0.48 -8.14
N ASN A 14 -6.79 -1.47 -8.01
CA ASN A 14 -6.11 -2.09 -9.17
C ASN A 14 -7.08 -2.86 -10.09
N GLY A 15 -8.01 -3.64 -9.52
CA GLY A 15 -9.04 -4.34 -10.27
C GLY A 15 -9.96 -3.38 -11.02
N LEU A 16 -10.39 -2.29 -10.36
CA LEU A 16 -11.20 -1.23 -10.98
C LEU A 16 -10.45 -0.50 -12.10
N VAL A 17 -9.14 -0.21 -11.92
CA VAL A 17 -8.29 0.38 -12.97
C VAL A 17 -8.23 -0.55 -14.18
N ALA A 18 -7.90 -1.84 -13.99
CA ALA A 18 -7.86 -2.81 -15.08
C ALA A 18 -9.19 -2.88 -15.82
N THR A 19 -10.29 -2.94 -15.07
CA THR A 19 -11.64 -2.98 -15.65
C THR A 19 -11.96 -1.73 -16.46
N ALA A 20 -11.66 -0.54 -15.94
CA ALA A 20 -11.95 0.72 -16.62
C ALA A 20 -11.20 0.82 -17.95
N TYR A 21 -9.92 0.41 -18.00
CA TYR A 21 -9.18 0.37 -19.28
C TYR A 21 -9.75 -0.64 -20.29
N LEU A 22 -10.10 -1.84 -19.83
CA LEU A 22 -10.71 -2.86 -20.72
C LEU A 22 -12.08 -2.44 -21.23
N ALA A 23 -12.95 -1.93 -20.35
CA ALA A 23 -14.27 -1.42 -20.75
C ALA A 23 -14.13 -0.25 -21.72
N LYS A 24 -13.20 0.69 -21.50
CA LYS A 24 -12.90 1.79 -22.43
C LYS A 24 -12.43 1.32 -23.80
N GLN A 25 -11.82 0.13 -23.90
CA GLN A 25 -11.45 -0.54 -25.15
C GLN A 25 -12.62 -1.31 -25.81
N GLY A 26 -13.84 -1.23 -25.26
CA GLY A 26 -15.02 -1.92 -25.75
C GLY A 26 -15.08 -3.41 -25.42
N LYS A 27 -14.28 -3.89 -24.48
CA LYS A 27 -14.32 -5.29 -24.02
C LYS A 27 -15.51 -5.51 -23.10
N LYS A 28 -16.10 -6.70 -23.16
CA LYS A 28 -17.18 -7.13 -22.27
C LYS A 28 -16.61 -7.63 -20.96
N VAL A 29 -16.66 -6.78 -19.93
CA VAL A 29 -15.93 -7.00 -18.66
C VAL A 29 -16.89 -7.06 -17.49
N LEU A 30 -16.68 -8.03 -16.58
CA LEU A 30 -17.37 -8.18 -15.30
C LEU A 30 -16.38 -8.13 -14.16
N VAL A 31 -16.63 -7.28 -13.16
CA VAL A 31 -15.95 -7.30 -11.87
C VAL A 31 -16.81 -8.02 -10.83
N LEU A 32 -16.22 -8.91 -10.07
CA LEU A 32 -16.84 -9.64 -8.96
C LEU A 32 -16.18 -9.25 -7.65
N GLU A 33 -16.97 -8.71 -6.73
CA GLU A 33 -16.51 -8.26 -5.41
C GLU A 33 -17.28 -9.00 -4.30
N LYS A 34 -16.55 -9.55 -3.31
CA LYS A 34 -17.15 -10.29 -2.21
C LYS A 34 -17.96 -9.40 -1.27
N ARG A 35 -17.50 -8.16 -1.04
CA ARG A 35 -18.18 -7.20 -0.17
C ARG A 35 -19.38 -6.57 -0.91
N ASP A 36 -20.24 -5.91 -0.16
CA ASP A 36 -21.35 -5.09 -0.69
C ASP A 36 -20.90 -3.74 -1.25
N ILE A 37 -19.63 -3.35 -0.99
CA ILE A 37 -19.00 -2.12 -1.46
C ILE A 37 -17.72 -2.41 -2.26
N VAL A 38 -17.42 -1.53 -3.23
CA VAL A 38 -16.18 -1.56 -3.99
C VAL A 38 -15.07 -0.78 -3.31
N GLY A 39 -13.82 -1.10 -3.63
CA GLY A 39 -12.65 -0.31 -3.25
C GLY A 39 -11.55 -1.12 -2.56
N GLY A 40 -11.87 -2.31 -2.01
CA GLY A 40 -10.90 -3.10 -1.26
C GLY A 40 -10.36 -2.32 -0.05
N GLN A 41 -9.07 -1.99 -0.08
CA GLN A 41 -8.44 -1.18 0.97
C GLN A 41 -8.68 0.33 0.82
N VAL A 42 -9.14 0.80 -0.35
CA VAL A 42 -9.30 2.21 -0.70
C VAL A 42 -10.77 2.61 -0.54
N VAL A 43 -11.21 2.66 0.71
CA VAL A 43 -12.60 2.92 1.10
C VAL A 43 -12.68 3.89 2.28
N THR A 44 -13.72 4.74 2.25
CA THR A 44 -14.17 5.55 3.39
C THR A 44 -15.47 4.92 3.88
N GLU A 45 -15.46 4.37 5.09
CA GLU A 45 -16.58 3.62 5.68
C GLU A 45 -17.25 4.38 6.81
N SER A 46 -18.53 4.06 7.06
CA SER A 46 -19.27 4.59 8.19
C SER A 46 -19.23 3.58 9.34
N PHE A 47 -18.77 4.00 10.49
CA PHE A 47 -18.71 3.19 11.73
C PHE A 47 -19.80 3.59 12.72
N GLY A 48 -20.69 4.47 12.32
CA GLY A 48 -21.80 4.97 13.13
C GLY A 48 -22.30 6.33 12.65
N GLU A 49 -23.22 6.91 13.38
CA GLU A 49 -23.73 8.24 13.09
C GLU A 49 -22.60 9.28 13.21
N ASN A 50 -22.42 10.09 12.15
CA ASN A 50 -21.34 11.09 12.04
C ASN A 50 -19.90 10.52 12.19
N PHE A 51 -19.73 9.21 12.10
CA PHE A 51 -18.45 8.55 12.24
C PHE A 51 -18.05 7.88 10.91
N LYS A 52 -17.39 8.65 10.03
CA LYS A 52 -16.82 8.16 8.77
C LYS A 52 -15.31 8.31 8.80
N ALA A 53 -14.58 7.25 8.42
CA ALA A 53 -13.13 7.28 8.33
C ALA A 53 -12.63 6.51 7.11
N ASP A 54 -11.43 6.87 6.66
CA ASP A 54 -10.67 6.11 5.69
C ASP A 54 -10.12 4.86 6.38
N SER A 55 -10.65 3.69 6.04
CA SER A 55 -10.54 2.49 6.88
C SER A 55 -9.10 2.02 7.08
N LEU A 56 -8.31 1.92 6.00
CA LEU A 56 -6.95 1.35 6.07
C LEU A 56 -5.85 2.32 5.65
N HIS A 57 -6.11 3.24 4.74
CA HIS A 57 -5.13 4.21 4.25
C HIS A 57 -5.58 5.63 4.59
N ALA A 58 -4.68 6.42 5.15
CA ALA A 58 -4.95 7.82 5.52
C ALA A 58 -4.94 8.79 4.32
N GLY A 59 -4.52 8.33 3.16
CA GLY A 59 -4.41 9.13 1.95
C GLY A 59 -3.65 8.37 0.86
N GLY A 60 -3.48 9.01 -0.27
CA GLY A 60 -2.79 8.49 -1.44
C GLY A 60 -3.47 8.94 -2.72
N THR A 61 -2.85 8.67 -3.85
CA THR A 61 -3.40 9.03 -5.15
C THR A 61 -3.06 7.98 -6.19
N LEU A 62 -3.93 7.86 -7.17
CA LEU A 62 -3.60 7.18 -8.43
C LEU A 62 -2.53 7.98 -9.18
N ARG A 63 -1.80 7.32 -10.03
CA ARG A 63 -0.87 7.96 -10.96
C ARG A 63 -1.60 9.00 -11.83
N PRO A 64 -0.95 10.15 -12.09
CA PRO A 64 -1.56 11.23 -12.87
C PRO A 64 -2.01 10.82 -14.27
N ASP A 65 -1.26 9.92 -14.92
CA ASP A 65 -1.61 9.41 -16.24
C ASP A 65 -2.88 8.54 -16.20
N ILE A 66 -3.09 7.71 -15.17
CA ILE A 66 -4.33 6.92 -14.99
C ILE A 66 -5.52 7.86 -14.76
N ILE A 67 -5.35 8.88 -13.92
CA ILE A 67 -6.39 9.90 -13.66
C ILE A 67 -6.79 10.58 -14.97
N LYS A 68 -5.81 10.98 -15.78
CA LYS A 68 -6.01 11.62 -17.07
C LYS A 68 -6.63 10.67 -18.11
N ASP A 69 -6.04 9.49 -18.29
CA ASP A 69 -6.49 8.50 -19.28
C ASP A 69 -7.94 8.09 -19.08
N LEU A 70 -8.34 7.90 -17.81
CA LEU A 70 -9.70 7.51 -17.44
C LEU A 70 -10.64 8.71 -17.20
N ASN A 71 -10.13 9.94 -17.32
CA ASN A 71 -10.85 11.18 -17.04
C ASN A 71 -11.56 11.20 -15.69
N LEU A 72 -10.87 10.75 -14.62
CA LEU A 72 -11.48 10.53 -13.31
C LEU A 72 -11.97 11.82 -12.63
N ALA A 73 -11.44 12.96 -13.03
CA ALA A 73 -11.95 14.26 -12.56
C ALA A 73 -13.40 14.49 -12.95
N SER A 74 -13.84 14.05 -14.16
CA SER A 74 -15.24 14.14 -14.59
C SER A 74 -16.18 13.19 -13.81
N PHE A 75 -15.60 12.21 -13.10
CA PHE A 75 -16.30 11.30 -12.21
C PHE A 75 -16.18 11.70 -10.74
N GLY A 76 -15.75 12.94 -10.46
CA GLY A 76 -15.75 13.52 -9.12
C GLY A 76 -14.49 13.26 -8.29
N LEU A 77 -13.38 12.80 -8.90
CA LEU A 77 -12.11 12.68 -8.20
C LEU A 77 -11.41 14.05 -8.13
N VAL A 78 -11.33 14.60 -6.94
CA VAL A 78 -10.64 15.86 -6.66
C VAL A 78 -9.59 15.63 -5.57
N ALA A 79 -8.31 15.82 -5.91
CA ALA A 79 -7.24 15.82 -4.92
C ALA A 79 -7.19 17.18 -4.20
N ASP A 80 -6.79 17.17 -2.93
CA ASP A 80 -6.55 18.41 -2.20
C ASP A 80 -5.31 19.10 -2.76
N SER A 81 -5.42 20.43 -2.90
CA SER A 81 -4.32 21.25 -3.41
C SER A 81 -3.24 21.54 -2.36
N VAL A 82 -3.58 21.41 -1.08
CA VAL A 82 -2.68 21.72 0.05
C VAL A 82 -2.19 20.43 0.67
N ARG A 83 -0.87 20.29 0.73
CA ARG A 83 -0.23 19.23 1.51
C ARG A 83 -0.06 19.68 2.94
N LYS A 84 -0.51 18.86 3.87
CA LYS A 84 -0.31 19.09 5.30
C LYS A 84 1.13 18.76 5.70
N PRO A 85 1.68 19.36 6.77
CA PRO A 85 3.01 19.07 7.25
C PRO A 85 3.11 17.63 7.80
N PHE A 86 4.33 17.10 7.80
CA PHE A 86 4.69 15.88 8.52
C PHE A 86 5.34 16.28 9.85
N ILE A 87 4.78 15.82 10.97
CA ILE A 87 5.15 16.28 12.30
C ILE A 87 5.61 15.10 13.13
N SER A 88 6.88 15.07 13.54
CA SER A 88 7.42 14.08 14.46
C SER A 88 7.39 14.59 15.89
N LEU A 89 6.64 13.88 16.75
CA LEU A 89 6.44 14.26 18.14
C LEU A 89 7.71 14.04 18.96
N GLN A 90 8.02 15.03 19.82
CA GLN A 90 9.10 14.96 20.79
C GLN A 90 8.55 15.20 22.20
N ALA A 91 9.09 14.48 23.19
CA ALA A 91 8.59 14.48 24.57
C ALA A 91 8.72 15.86 25.28
N ASP A 92 9.67 16.68 24.84
CA ASP A 92 9.89 18.02 25.35
C ASP A 92 8.98 19.09 24.72
N GLY A 93 8.10 18.67 23.78
CA GLY A 93 7.22 19.56 23.03
C GLY A 93 7.88 20.28 21.85
N ASN A 94 9.21 20.12 21.66
CA ASN A 94 9.91 20.69 20.51
C ASN A 94 9.79 19.76 19.30
N HIS A 95 8.62 19.76 18.66
CA HIS A 95 8.31 18.84 17.57
C HIS A 95 9.05 19.22 16.27
N LEU A 96 9.53 18.20 15.55
CA LEU A 96 10.08 18.38 14.20
C LEU A 96 8.93 18.51 13.20
N VAL A 97 8.86 19.65 12.50
CA VAL A 97 7.84 19.97 11.51
C VAL A 97 8.47 20.00 10.11
N LEU A 98 8.20 19.01 9.30
CA LEU A 98 8.65 18.92 7.91
C LEU A 98 7.49 19.37 6.99
N ASP A 99 7.44 20.69 6.75
CA ASP A 99 6.42 21.33 5.90
C ASP A 99 6.70 21.02 4.41
N ALA A 100 5.65 21.09 3.59
CA ALA A 100 5.77 20.99 2.14
C ALA A 100 6.56 22.17 1.53
N ASP A 101 6.56 23.34 2.21
CA ASP A 101 7.47 24.44 1.93
C ASP A 101 8.86 24.12 2.52
N PRO A 102 9.88 23.92 1.65
CA PRO A 102 11.22 23.56 2.12
C PRO A 102 11.85 24.60 3.06
N ALA A 103 11.52 25.88 2.93
CA ALA A 103 12.07 26.91 3.79
C ALA A 103 11.59 26.75 5.25
N LYS A 104 10.31 26.45 5.45
CA LYS A 104 9.75 26.17 6.77
C LYS A 104 10.31 24.87 7.37
N ALA A 105 10.48 23.84 6.55
CA ALA A 105 11.11 22.59 6.99
C ALA A 105 12.55 22.82 7.46
N ILE A 106 13.34 23.61 6.71
CA ILE A 106 14.72 23.97 7.07
C ILE A 106 14.75 24.69 8.43
N GLU A 107 13.87 25.65 8.66
CA GLU A 107 13.81 26.36 9.95
C GLU A 107 13.53 25.40 11.11
N SER A 108 12.62 24.44 10.92
CA SER A 108 12.34 23.40 11.94
C SER A 108 13.53 22.49 12.17
N ILE A 109 14.21 22.03 11.09
CA ILE A 109 15.36 21.13 11.17
C ILE A 109 16.53 21.81 11.88
N LYS A 110 16.76 23.12 11.72
CA LYS A 110 17.83 23.86 12.39
C LYS A 110 17.80 23.75 13.92
N HIS A 111 16.63 23.60 14.52
CA HIS A 111 16.51 23.38 15.97
C HIS A 111 17.16 22.06 16.43
N PHE A 112 17.38 21.12 15.52
CA PHE A 112 17.98 19.80 15.79
C PHE A 112 19.39 19.68 15.24
N SER A 113 19.68 20.22 14.03
CA SER A 113 21.00 20.26 13.42
C SER A 113 21.07 21.26 12.27
N GLU A 114 22.02 22.18 12.34
CA GLU A 114 22.33 23.11 11.24
C GLU A 114 22.85 22.36 9.98
N LYS A 115 23.60 21.29 10.18
CA LYS A 115 24.12 20.47 9.09
C LYS A 115 23.01 19.75 8.36
N ASP A 116 22.03 19.21 9.08
CA ASP A 116 20.87 18.55 8.48
C ASP A 116 20.00 19.52 7.72
N ALA A 117 19.82 20.73 8.26
CA ALA A 117 19.12 21.81 7.57
C ALA A 117 19.78 22.16 6.23
N ALA A 118 21.12 22.21 6.18
CA ALA A 118 21.87 22.43 4.93
C ALA A 118 21.73 21.27 3.94
N ASN A 119 21.57 20.04 4.43
CA ASN A 119 21.42 18.83 3.60
C ASN A 119 19.97 18.64 3.10
N TRP A 120 18.98 19.36 3.62
CA TRP A 120 17.57 19.13 3.30
C TRP A 120 17.25 19.28 1.81
N ILE A 121 17.68 20.37 1.16
CA ILE A 121 17.44 20.58 -0.27
C ILE A 121 18.14 19.53 -1.13
N PRO A 122 19.44 19.22 -0.95
CA PRO A 122 20.10 18.11 -1.64
C PRO A 122 19.38 16.76 -1.48
N PHE A 123 18.85 16.47 -0.29
CA PHE A 123 18.05 15.27 -0.03
C PHE A 123 16.75 15.26 -0.84
N LEU A 124 16.00 16.35 -0.86
CA LEU A 124 14.75 16.46 -1.63
C LEU A 124 15.00 16.31 -3.14
N GLU A 125 16.09 16.87 -3.67
CA GLU A 125 16.48 16.71 -5.07
C GLU A 125 16.79 15.26 -5.41
N PHE A 126 17.52 14.56 -4.54
CA PHE A 126 17.77 13.13 -4.67
C PHE A 126 16.47 12.33 -4.62
N MET A 127 15.60 12.57 -3.62
CA MET A 127 14.31 11.86 -3.48
C MET A 127 13.38 12.10 -4.66
N LYS A 128 13.44 13.26 -5.30
CA LYS A 128 12.72 13.52 -6.56
C LYS A 128 13.18 12.59 -7.67
N LYS A 129 14.49 12.38 -7.83
CA LYS A 129 15.07 11.45 -8.82
C LYS A 129 14.72 10.00 -8.47
N ALA A 130 14.84 9.62 -7.20
CA ALA A 130 14.45 8.29 -6.72
C ALA A 130 12.97 8.01 -7.00
N THR A 131 12.09 8.99 -6.78
CA THR A 131 10.66 8.90 -7.12
C THR A 131 10.44 8.66 -8.61
N GLN A 132 11.14 9.38 -9.48
CA GLN A 132 11.05 9.18 -10.94
C GLN A 132 11.47 7.77 -11.32
N PHE A 133 12.59 7.28 -10.78
CA PHE A 133 13.04 5.90 -11.01
C PHE A 133 12.02 4.86 -10.55
N ILE A 134 11.48 5.00 -9.33
CA ILE A 134 10.45 4.08 -8.81
C ILE A 134 9.20 4.08 -9.71
N HIS A 135 8.77 5.24 -10.19
CA HIS A 135 7.63 5.32 -11.11
C HIS A 135 7.94 4.66 -12.45
N SER A 136 9.09 4.92 -13.08
CA SER A 136 9.52 4.24 -14.31
C SER A 136 9.62 2.73 -14.11
N ALA A 137 10.21 2.28 -12.99
CA ALA A 137 10.29 0.86 -12.66
C ALA A 137 8.90 0.22 -12.53
N ASN A 138 7.97 0.87 -11.81
CA ASN A 138 6.61 0.36 -11.62
C ASN A 138 5.79 0.31 -12.92
N GLU A 139 6.15 1.08 -13.95
CA GLU A 139 5.50 1.06 -15.28
C GLU A 139 6.06 0.00 -16.22
N THR A 140 7.29 -0.40 -15.97
CA THR A 140 8.00 -1.37 -16.80
C THR A 140 7.43 -2.76 -16.55
N ILE A 141 7.14 -3.50 -17.63
CA ILE A 141 6.81 -4.92 -17.49
C ILE A 141 8.10 -5.68 -17.19
N MET A 142 8.20 -6.23 -16.01
CA MET A 142 9.40 -6.99 -15.62
C MET A 142 9.46 -8.33 -16.35
N PRO A 143 10.64 -8.72 -16.84
CA PRO A 143 10.83 -10.00 -17.53
C PRO A 143 10.71 -11.18 -16.57
N ARG A 144 10.43 -12.36 -17.13
CA ARG A 144 10.29 -13.61 -16.37
C ARG A 144 11.65 -14.26 -16.06
N LEU A 145 12.53 -13.55 -15.40
CA LEU A 145 13.84 -14.10 -15.01
C LEU A 145 13.69 -15.19 -13.91
N PRO A 146 14.40 -16.30 -13.98
CA PRO A 146 15.41 -16.70 -14.98
C PRO A 146 14.85 -17.39 -16.25
N LYS A 147 13.53 -17.50 -16.40
CA LYS A 147 12.88 -18.23 -17.52
C LYS A 147 13.09 -17.58 -18.90
N GLY A 148 13.78 -16.45 -18.95
CA GLY A 148 14.02 -15.70 -20.16
C GLY A 148 13.08 -14.49 -20.32
N PHE A 149 13.30 -13.71 -21.35
CA PHE A 149 12.49 -12.53 -21.68
C PHE A 149 12.37 -12.41 -23.22
N ASN A 150 11.32 -11.75 -23.65
CA ASN A 150 11.13 -11.39 -25.04
C ASN A 150 11.77 -10.03 -25.35
N PHE A 151 11.83 -9.67 -26.62
CA PHE A 151 12.49 -8.43 -27.09
C PHE A 151 11.85 -7.16 -26.45
N SER A 152 10.52 -7.11 -26.32
CA SER A 152 9.84 -5.95 -25.73
C SER A 152 10.10 -5.81 -24.23
N GLU A 153 10.20 -6.90 -23.49
CA GLU A 153 10.59 -6.88 -22.07
C GLU A 153 12.05 -6.44 -21.91
N GLY A 154 12.93 -6.86 -22.84
CA GLY A 154 14.34 -6.43 -22.89
C GLY A 154 14.48 -4.93 -23.15
N LEU A 155 13.67 -4.37 -24.05
CA LEU A 155 13.64 -2.93 -24.32
C LEU A 155 13.19 -2.14 -23.07
N GLY A 156 12.15 -2.58 -22.37
CA GLY A 156 11.69 -1.92 -21.15
C GLY A 156 12.78 -1.87 -20.06
N LEU A 157 13.56 -2.95 -19.90
CA LEU A 157 14.71 -2.94 -18.99
C LEU A 157 15.83 -2.02 -19.46
N ALA A 158 16.09 -1.95 -20.78
CA ALA A 158 17.09 -1.04 -21.33
C ALA A 158 16.69 0.42 -21.12
N GLU A 159 15.42 0.78 -21.31
CA GLU A 159 14.88 2.11 -21.01
C GLU A 159 15.03 2.45 -19.53
N LEU A 160 14.67 1.54 -18.62
CA LEU A 160 14.86 1.73 -17.18
C LEU A 160 16.33 1.91 -16.81
N GLY A 161 17.23 1.13 -17.42
CA GLY A 161 18.68 1.27 -17.25
C GLY A 161 19.21 2.61 -17.76
N LEU A 162 18.66 3.10 -18.88
CA LEU A 162 19.00 4.41 -19.43
C LEU A 162 18.50 5.54 -18.51
N ASP A 163 17.25 5.48 -18.03
CA ASP A 163 16.72 6.44 -17.07
C ASP A 163 17.62 6.55 -15.82
N LEU A 164 18.02 5.40 -15.28
CA LEU A 164 18.93 5.34 -14.14
C LEU A 164 20.31 5.96 -14.48
N ARG A 165 20.84 5.70 -15.68
CA ARG A 165 22.13 6.24 -16.12
C ARG A 165 22.09 7.75 -16.34
N LEU A 166 20.98 8.28 -16.87
CA LEU A 166 20.78 9.71 -17.15
C LEU A 166 20.64 10.56 -15.87
N MET A 167 20.34 9.95 -14.72
CA MET A 167 20.33 10.65 -13.42
C MET A 167 21.71 11.14 -12.97
N GLY A 168 22.77 10.66 -13.63
CA GLY A 168 24.17 10.91 -13.26
C GLY A 168 24.74 9.83 -12.34
N GLY A 169 26.04 9.58 -12.48
CA GLY A 169 26.71 8.44 -11.80
C GLY A 169 26.56 8.43 -10.27
N LYS A 170 26.59 9.61 -9.63
CA LYS A 170 26.45 9.72 -8.17
C LYS A 170 25.06 9.27 -7.68
N ASP A 171 23.98 9.80 -8.26
CA ASP A 171 22.63 9.50 -7.84
C ASP A 171 22.21 8.09 -8.28
N MET A 172 22.64 7.63 -9.45
CA MET A 172 22.51 6.23 -9.87
C MET A 172 23.07 5.28 -8.81
N MET A 173 24.31 5.50 -8.36
CA MET A 173 24.95 4.64 -7.36
C MET A 173 24.24 4.72 -5.99
N ARG A 174 23.73 5.89 -5.60
CA ARG A 174 22.93 6.03 -4.38
C ARG A 174 21.64 5.23 -4.43
N ILE A 175 20.93 5.25 -5.58
CA ILE A 175 19.71 4.43 -5.75
C ILE A 175 20.04 2.94 -5.69
N VAL A 176 21.06 2.49 -6.45
CA VAL A 176 21.46 1.08 -6.50
C VAL A 176 21.88 0.56 -5.11
N ARG A 177 22.67 1.36 -4.37
CA ARG A 177 23.06 1.03 -2.99
C ARG A 177 21.90 1.12 -2.01
N GLY A 178 21.04 2.13 -2.15
CA GLY A 178 19.89 2.37 -1.28
C GLY A 178 18.86 1.24 -1.29
N ILE A 179 18.76 0.48 -2.39
CA ILE A 179 17.82 -0.65 -2.49
C ILE A 179 18.08 -1.72 -1.42
N PRO A 180 19.27 -2.30 -1.24
CA PRO A 180 19.53 -3.29 -0.20
C PRO A 180 19.78 -2.69 1.19
N MET A 181 20.03 -1.40 1.30
CA MET A 181 20.31 -0.74 2.59
C MET A 181 19.17 -0.88 3.58
N THR A 182 19.49 -0.77 4.85
CA THR A 182 18.52 -0.50 5.92
C THR A 182 18.04 0.95 5.83
N ALA A 183 16.89 1.26 6.41
CA ALA A 183 16.40 2.65 6.46
C ALA A 183 17.34 3.53 7.29
N ASP A 184 17.91 2.97 8.35
CA ASP A 184 18.90 3.65 9.19
C ASP A 184 20.16 4.03 8.41
N GLU A 185 20.82 3.07 7.73
CA GLU A 185 21.99 3.35 6.88
C GLU A 185 21.68 4.36 5.77
N PHE A 186 20.48 4.28 5.20
CA PHE A 186 20.07 5.21 4.14
C PHE A 186 19.97 6.65 4.64
N VAL A 187 19.36 6.88 5.82
CA VAL A 187 19.23 8.23 6.37
C VAL A 187 20.53 8.75 6.99
N ASP A 188 21.40 7.85 7.47
CA ASP A 188 22.75 8.19 7.97
C ASP A 188 23.66 8.81 6.91
N GLU A 189 23.47 8.47 5.62
CA GLU A 189 24.21 9.12 4.52
C GLU A 189 23.85 10.62 4.35
N TRP A 190 22.75 11.08 4.95
CA TRP A 190 22.20 12.42 4.75
C TRP A 190 22.19 13.27 6.03
N PHE A 191 21.90 12.68 7.18
CA PHE A 191 21.56 13.38 8.41
C PHE A 191 22.35 12.85 9.60
N GLU A 192 22.58 13.73 10.61
CA GLU A 192 23.23 13.36 11.86
C GLU A 192 22.28 13.36 13.06
N SER A 193 21.22 14.19 13.03
CA SER A 193 20.23 14.24 14.10
C SER A 193 19.36 12.99 14.11
N ASP A 194 19.32 12.29 15.23
CA ASP A 194 18.51 11.08 15.42
C ASP A 194 17.01 11.36 15.23
N VAL A 195 16.54 12.54 15.60
CA VAL A 195 15.15 13.00 15.40
C VAL A 195 14.81 13.12 13.93
N VAL A 196 15.67 13.76 13.13
CA VAL A 196 15.45 13.92 11.68
C VAL A 196 15.54 12.57 10.98
N LYS A 197 16.53 11.75 11.34
CA LYS A 197 16.68 10.39 10.80
C LYS A 197 15.46 9.53 11.07
N ALA A 198 14.99 9.46 12.31
CA ALA A 198 13.87 8.62 12.71
C ALA A 198 12.56 9.04 12.00
N ALA A 199 12.31 10.34 11.89
CA ALA A 199 11.14 10.86 11.18
C ALA A 199 11.09 10.36 9.73
N ILE A 200 12.22 10.37 9.02
CA ILE A 200 12.32 9.95 7.62
C ILE A 200 12.35 8.41 7.50
N ALA A 201 13.14 7.74 8.36
CA ALA A 201 13.26 6.27 8.36
C ALA A 201 11.95 5.55 8.66
N SER A 202 11.01 6.21 9.35
CA SER A 202 9.68 5.66 9.63
C SER A 202 8.92 5.25 8.35
N LEU A 203 9.18 5.90 7.22
CA LEU A 203 8.60 5.50 5.93
C LEU A 203 9.15 4.13 5.47
N GLY A 204 10.37 3.78 5.83
CA GLY A 204 11.00 2.50 5.48
C GLY A 204 10.33 1.29 6.11
N ILE A 205 9.65 1.49 7.23
CA ILE A 205 8.99 0.41 7.99
C ILE A 205 7.46 0.45 7.88
N HIS A 206 6.88 1.52 7.35
CA HIS A 206 5.42 1.70 7.30
C HIS A 206 4.74 0.57 6.51
N GLY A 207 3.87 -0.17 7.18
CA GLY A 207 3.14 -1.31 6.61
C GLY A 207 3.96 -2.59 6.44
N LEU A 208 5.18 -2.66 7.00
CA LEU A 208 6.03 -3.84 6.98
C LEU A 208 6.15 -4.49 8.35
N THR A 209 6.61 -5.75 8.36
CA THR A 209 7.02 -6.48 9.54
C THR A 209 8.55 -6.56 9.59
N LEU A 210 9.19 -5.41 9.48
CA LEU A 210 10.64 -5.20 9.64
C LEU A 210 10.89 -3.93 10.44
N GLY A 211 11.96 -3.93 11.24
CA GLY A 211 12.49 -2.73 11.90
C GLY A 211 13.38 -1.91 10.95
N VAL A 212 13.82 -0.75 11.42
CA VAL A 212 14.64 0.19 10.65
C VAL A 212 16.03 -0.37 10.31
N TYR A 213 16.51 -1.40 11.02
CA TYR A 213 17.73 -2.15 10.73
C TYR A 213 17.51 -3.34 9.78
N GLY A 214 16.31 -3.53 9.28
CA GLY A 214 15.98 -4.57 8.30
C GLY A 214 16.55 -4.25 6.92
N ALA A 215 17.28 -5.19 6.30
CA ALA A 215 17.79 -5.03 4.94
C ALA A 215 16.64 -4.82 3.93
N GLY A 216 16.82 -3.86 3.01
CA GLY A 216 15.82 -3.50 2.01
C GLY A 216 14.79 -2.46 2.48
N THR A 217 14.80 -2.03 3.75
CA THR A 217 13.91 -0.97 4.22
C THR A 217 14.27 0.39 3.62
N GLY A 218 15.49 0.58 3.10
CA GLY A 218 15.86 1.71 2.26
C GLY A 218 15.07 1.75 0.95
N TYR A 219 14.87 0.59 0.29
CA TYR A 219 13.96 0.50 -0.87
C TYR A 219 12.54 0.88 -0.49
N THR A 220 12.02 0.35 0.61
CA THR A 220 10.66 0.63 1.06
C THR A 220 10.47 2.10 1.43
N LEU A 221 11.50 2.75 1.99
CA LEU A 221 11.49 4.19 2.23
C LEU A 221 11.30 4.97 0.93
N MET A 222 12.11 4.70 -0.11
CA MET A 222 11.98 5.33 -1.41
C MET A 222 10.63 5.02 -2.07
N HIS A 223 10.15 3.77 -1.96
CA HIS A 223 8.87 3.33 -2.51
C HIS A 223 7.68 4.04 -1.84
N ASN A 224 7.65 4.10 -0.50
CA ASN A 224 6.60 4.78 0.23
C ASN A 224 6.64 6.30 0.00
N TRP A 225 7.83 6.91 -0.07
CA TRP A 225 7.98 8.31 -0.45
C TRP A 225 7.37 8.57 -1.83
N ALA A 226 7.68 7.76 -2.82
CA ALA A 226 7.16 7.90 -4.18
C ALA A 226 5.63 7.77 -4.24
N ASN A 227 5.06 6.76 -3.57
CA ASN A 227 3.62 6.49 -3.60
C ASN A 227 2.79 7.48 -2.77
N ARG A 228 3.37 8.10 -1.74
CA ARG A 228 2.76 9.19 -0.96
C ARG A 228 2.94 10.55 -1.65
N GLY A 229 3.94 10.66 -2.55
CA GLY A 229 4.40 11.89 -3.15
C GLY A 229 5.20 12.76 -2.18
N GLY A 230 5.90 12.15 -1.21
CA GLY A 230 6.71 12.77 -0.16
C GLY A 230 6.45 12.16 1.21
N LEU A 231 6.71 12.91 2.27
CA LEU A 231 6.50 12.46 3.65
C LEU A 231 5.00 12.36 3.99
N SER A 232 4.24 13.41 3.73
CA SER A 232 2.81 13.45 4.00
C SER A 232 1.98 12.87 2.86
N HIS A 233 0.85 12.26 3.20
CA HIS A 233 -0.11 11.75 2.22
C HIS A 233 -0.76 12.87 1.41
N VAL A 234 -1.11 12.57 0.16
CA VAL A 234 -2.05 13.37 -0.62
C VAL A 234 -3.46 13.06 -0.13
N SER A 235 -4.19 14.05 0.32
CA SER A 235 -5.60 13.91 0.70
C SER A 235 -6.50 14.01 -0.53
N VAL A 236 -7.67 13.38 -0.44
CA VAL A 236 -8.72 13.44 -1.48
C VAL A 236 -9.98 14.01 -0.84
N GLN A 237 -10.60 14.98 -1.51
CA GLN A 237 -11.83 15.59 -1.01
C GLN A 237 -12.94 14.53 -0.85
N GLY A 238 -13.50 14.46 0.34
CA GLY A 238 -14.51 13.44 0.68
C GLY A 238 -13.94 12.09 1.09
N GLY A 239 -12.62 11.99 1.32
CA GLY A 239 -11.90 10.80 1.76
C GLY A 239 -11.41 9.91 0.62
N ILE A 240 -10.53 8.97 0.95
CA ILE A 240 -9.83 8.13 -0.05
C ILE A 240 -10.80 7.26 -0.87
N GLY A 241 -11.95 6.91 -0.32
CA GLY A 241 -12.98 6.15 -1.00
C GLY A 241 -13.53 6.83 -2.26
N GLN A 242 -13.29 8.14 -2.46
CA GLN A 242 -13.67 8.82 -3.71
C GLN A 242 -12.89 8.29 -4.91
N ILE A 243 -11.66 7.80 -4.72
CA ILE A 243 -10.89 7.12 -5.77
C ILE A 243 -11.68 5.92 -6.32
N SER A 244 -12.13 5.05 -5.43
CA SER A 244 -12.88 3.84 -5.79
C SER A 244 -14.25 4.17 -6.38
N LYS A 245 -14.92 5.21 -5.89
CA LYS A 245 -16.19 5.69 -6.43
C LYS A 245 -16.01 6.23 -7.85
N ALA A 246 -15.00 7.08 -8.08
CA ALA A 246 -14.72 7.63 -9.40
C ALA A 246 -14.35 6.52 -10.40
N LEU A 247 -13.51 5.56 -10.00
CA LEU A 247 -13.18 4.40 -10.84
C LEU A 247 -14.41 3.55 -11.15
N SER A 248 -15.28 3.28 -10.16
CA SER A 248 -16.53 2.53 -10.36
C SER A 248 -17.48 3.25 -11.32
N ALA A 249 -17.59 4.58 -11.20
CA ALA A 249 -18.38 5.39 -12.12
C ALA A 249 -17.81 5.35 -13.55
N ALA A 250 -16.49 5.44 -13.70
CA ALA A 250 -15.83 5.32 -15.00
C ALA A 250 -16.05 3.92 -15.62
N VAL A 251 -15.92 2.84 -14.85
CA VAL A 251 -16.20 1.46 -15.30
C VAL A 251 -17.60 1.37 -15.88
N LYS A 252 -18.61 1.85 -15.14
CA LYS A 252 -20.02 1.83 -15.58
C LYS A 252 -20.24 2.70 -16.82
N ALA A 253 -19.65 3.89 -16.87
CA ALA A 253 -19.76 4.81 -18.01
C ALA A 253 -19.14 4.23 -19.30
N PHE A 254 -18.09 3.41 -19.17
CA PHE A 254 -17.46 2.72 -20.29
C PHE A 254 -18.12 1.37 -20.64
N GLY A 255 -19.23 1.01 -19.97
CA GLY A 255 -20.00 -0.21 -20.27
C GLY A 255 -19.52 -1.47 -19.54
N GLY A 256 -18.64 -1.35 -18.54
CA GLY A 256 -18.25 -2.47 -17.68
C GLY A 256 -19.31 -2.77 -16.61
N GLU A 257 -19.43 -4.03 -16.23
CA GLU A 257 -20.34 -4.52 -15.20
C GLU A 257 -19.60 -4.73 -13.87
N ILE A 258 -20.20 -4.28 -12.75
CA ILE A 258 -19.69 -4.52 -11.39
C ILE A 258 -20.79 -5.24 -10.60
N ARG A 259 -20.43 -6.38 -10.00
CA ARG A 259 -21.31 -7.14 -9.14
C ARG A 259 -20.67 -7.27 -7.76
N THR A 260 -21.30 -6.64 -6.78
CA THR A 260 -20.95 -6.75 -5.34
C THR A 260 -21.70 -7.92 -4.69
N SER A 261 -21.34 -8.29 -3.46
CA SER A 261 -21.87 -9.49 -2.75
C SER A 261 -21.79 -10.76 -3.62
N ALA A 262 -20.71 -10.86 -4.43
CA ALA A 262 -20.47 -11.90 -5.42
C ALA A 262 -19.09 -12.52 -5.20
N GLU A 263 -18.94 -13.25 -4.08
CA GLU A 263 -17.70 -13.91 -3.72
C GLU A 263 -17.37 -15.02 -4.72
N VAL A 264 -16.17 -14.95 -5.31
CA VAL A 264 -15.62 -16.02 -6.12
C VAL A 264 -15.05 -17.08 -5.18
N LYS A 265 -15.61 -18.29 -5.27
CA LYS A 265 -15.19 -19.45 -4.49
C LYS A 265 -14.04 -20.21 -5.15
N ARG A 266 -14.05 -20.25 -6.48
CA ARG A 266 -13.11 -21.07 -7.25
C ARG A 266 -12.95 -20.54 -8.68
N ILE A 267 -11.74 -20.67 -9.22
CA ILE A 267 -11.43 -20.49 -10.65
C ILE A 267 -11.58 -21.85 -11.35
N LEU A 268 -12.31 -21.90 -12.46
CA LEU A 268 -12.47 -23.10 -13.27
C LEU A 268 -11.24 -23.27 -14.15
N VAL A 269 -10.49 -24.34 -13.91
CA VAL A 269 -9.29 -24.70 -14.67
C VAL A 269 -9.52 -26.06 -15.35
N ASP A 270 -9.26 -26.11 -16.65
CA ASP A 270 -9.28 -27.32 -17.47
C ASP A 270 -7.97 -27.39 -18.26
N THR A 271 -7.21 -28.46 -18.04
CA THR A 271 -5.92 -28.72 -18.70
C THR A 271 -5.00 -27.50 -18.71
N PHE A 272 -4.75 -26.92 -17.52
CA PHE A 272 -3.95 -25.70 -17.31
C PHE A 272 -4.49 -24.43 -17.98
N THR A 273 -5.75 -24.41 -18.40
CA THR A 273 -6.40 -23.25 -19.03
C THR A 273 -7.57 -22.79 -18.18
N CYS A 274 -7.62 -21.50 -17.88
CA CYS A 274 -8.76 -20.91 -17.16
C CYS A 274 -9.99 -20.78 -18.09
N LYS A 275 -11.18 -21.16 -17.59
CA LYS A 275 -12.44 -21.15 -18.35
C LYS A 275 -13.50 -20.20 -17.76
N GLY A 276 -13.37 -19.84 -16.50
CA GLY A 276 -14.38 -19.05 -15.80
C GLY A 276 -14.19 -19.11 -14.29
N VAL A 277 -15.24 -18.76 -13.58
CA VAL A 277 -15.27 -18.76 -12.10
C VAL A 277 -16.55 -19.39 -11.58
N VAL A 278 -16.51 -19.88 -10.33
CA VAL A 278 -17.67 -20.33 -9.58
C VAL A 278 -17.84 -19.40 -8.39
N LEU A 279 -19.02 -18.84 -8.22
CA LEU A 279 -19.36 -18.02 -7.04
C LEU A 279 -19.69 -18.88 -5.82
N ALA A 280 -19.69 -18.25 -4.64
CA ALA A 280 -20.06 -18.94 -3.39
C ALA A 280 -21.48 -19.51 -3.39
N ASN A 281 -22.41 -18.93 -4.17
CA ASN A 281 -23.79 -19.41 -4.36
C ASN A 281 -23.90 -20.54 -5.39
N GLY A 282 -22.80 -20.99 -6.00
CA GLY A 282 -22.77 -22.04 -7.01
C GLY A 282 -22.94 -21.55 -8.46
N GLU A 283 -23.17 -20.26 -8.72
CA GLU A 283 -23.26 -19.73 -10.09
C GLU A 283 -21.93 -19.88 -10.81
N GLU A 284 -21.94 -20.45 -12.00
CA GLU A 284 -20.78 -20.52 -12.89
C GLU A 284 -20.83 -19.44 -13.95
N ILE A 285 -19.73 -18.70 -14.10
CA ILE A 285 -19.63 -17.61 -15.08
C ILE A 285 -18.39 -17.86 -15.95
N SER A 286 -18.59 -17.97 -17.28
CA SER A 286 -17.51 -18.20 -18.24
C SER A 286 -16.94 -16.90 -18.78
N ALA A 287 -15.62 -16.89 -19.01
CA ALA A 287 -14.91 -15.82 -19.68
C ALA A 287 -13.71 -16.32 -20.47
N SER A 288 -13.24 -15.50 -21.41
CA SER A 288 -12.02 -15.80 -22.16
C SER A 288 -10.76 -15.65 -21.30
N ASN A 289 -10.76 -14.66 -20.40
CA ASN A 289 -9.65 -14.40 -19.47
C ASN A 289 -10.17 -14.09 -18.08
N ILE A 290 -9.41 -14.51 -17.06
CA ILE A 290 -9.63 -14.14 -15.66
C ILE A 290 -8.44 -13.31 -15.19
N ILE A 291 -8.73 -12.21 -14.48
CA ILE A 291 -7.71 -11.32 -13.91
C ILE A 291 -7.98 -11.21 -12.42
N SER A 292 -7.07 -11.72 -11.59
CA SER A 292 -7.21 -11.64 -10.14
C SER A 292 -6.56 -10.38 -9.58
N ALA A 293 -7.34 -9.58 -8.86
CA ALA A 293 -6.86 -8.47 -8.03
C ALA A 293 -6.73 -8.87 -6.55
N ALA A 294 -7.08 -10.11 -6.19
CA ALA A 294 -6.76 -10.67 -4.89
C ALA A 294 -5.25 -10.91 -4.76
N ASP A 295 -4.78 -11.14 -3.52
CA ASP A 295 -3.37 -11.44 -3.31
C ASP A 295 -2.96 -12.77 -4.00
N PRO A 296 -1.67 -12.92 -4.35
CA PRO A 296 -1.19 -14.09 -5.08
C PRO A 296 -1.37 -15.41 -4.30
N LYS A 297 -1.16 -15.40 -2.98
CA LYS A 297 -1.27 -16.60 -2.13
C LYS A 297 -2.72 -17.10 -2.13
N HIS A 298 -3.68 -16.23 -1.89
CA HIS A 298 -5.10 -16.56 -1.96
C HIS A 298 -5.51 -17.00 -3.38
N THR A 299 -5.06 -16.28 -4.42
CA THR A 299 -5.37 -16.63 -5.82
C THR A 299 -4.90 -18.04 -6.16
N PHE A 300 -3.66 -18.38 -5.85
CA PHE A 300 -3.07 -19.66 -6.25
C PHE A 300 -3.50 -20.83 -5.37
N LEU A 301 -3.48 -20.64 -4.05
CA LEU A 301 -3.71 -21.75 -3.13
C LEU A 301 -5.19 -22.00 -2.84
N SER A 302 -6.01 -20.93 -2.83
CA SER A 302 -7.44 -21.04 -2.52
C SER A 302 -8.31 -21.05 -3.78
N LEU A 303 -8.16 -20.07 -4.68
CA LEU A 303 -9.06 -19.94 -5.83
C LEU A 303 -8.72 -20.92 -6.97
N VAL A 304 -7.45 -21.09 -7.30
CA VAL A 304 -6.98 -22.07 -8.31
C VAL A 304 -6.90 -23.47 -7.70
N GLY A 305 -6.36 -23.58 -6.49
CA GLY A 305 -6.08 -24.83 -5.80
C GLY A 305 -4.75 -25.47 -6.25
N ALA A 306 -3.98 -25.97 -5.27
CA ALA A 306 -2.64 -26.52 -5.48
C ALA A 306 -2.59 -27.67 -6.52
N VAL A 307 -3.67 -28.44 -6.64
CA VAL A 307 -3.79 -29.57 -7.58
C VAL A 307 -3.66 -29.15 -9.06
N ASN A 308 -3.99 -27.90 -9.38
CA ASN A 308 -3.95 -27.34 -10.74
C ASN A 308 -2.62 -26.64 -11.06
N LEU A 309 -1.66 -26.65 -10.14
CA LEU A 309 -0.40 -25.90 -10.25
C LEU A 309 0.81 -26.85 -10.22
N PRO A 310 1.92 -26.49 -10.90
CA PRO A 310 3.17 -27.24 -10.77
C PRO A 310 3.64 -27.26 -9.29
N PRO A 311 4.16 -28.41 -8.78
CA PRO A 311 4.58 -28.51 -7.37
C PRO A 311 5.60 -27.46 -6.92
N GLU A 312 6.60 -27.17 -7.75
CA GLU A 312 7.59 -26.11 -7.49
C GLU A 312 6.92 -24.72 -7.35
N PHE A 313 5.92 -24.46 -8.19
CA PHE A 313 5.18 -23.19 -8.12
C PHE A 313 4.34 -23.10 -6.85
N VAL A 314 3.72 -24.19 -6.41
CA VAL A 314 2.97 -24.26 -5.14
C VAL A 314 3.89 -23.94 -3.96
N TRP A 315 5.09 -24.55 -3.93
CA TRP A 315 6.07 -24.26 -2.89
C TRP A 315 6.47 -22.77 -2.86
N ASN A 316 6.74 -22.18 -4.02
CA ASN A 316 7.05 -20.75 -4.14
C ASN A 316 5.87 -19.86 -3.69
N ALA A 317 4.63 -20.22 -4.05
CA ALA A 317 3.44 -19.47 -3.65
C ALA A 317 3.21 -19.54 -2.13
N GLN A 318 3.45 -20.69 -1.50
CA GLN A 318 3.40 -20.85 -0.04
C GLN A 318 4.48 -20.03 0.67
N SER A 319 5.64 -19.84 0.04
CA SER A 319 6.78 -19.11 0.58
C SER A 319 6.62 -17.58 0.50
N ILE A 320 5.61 -17.05 -0.19
CA ILE A 320 5.30 -15.62 -0.17
C ILE A 320 5.01 -15.20 1.27
N LYS A 321 5.79 -14.25 1.79
CA LYS A 321 5.64 -13.77 3.16
C LYS A 321 4.44 -12.84 3.26
N MET A 322 3.38 -13.31 3.88
CA MET A 322 2.24 -12.52 4.34
C MET A 322 2.38 -12.38 5.84
N ARG A 323 2.62 -11.19 6.34
CA ARG A 323 2.88 -10.93 7.76
C ARG A 323 2.33 -9.57 8.14
N GLY A 324 1.02 -9.47 8.33
CA GLY A 324 0.41 -8.24 8.81
C GLY A 324 0.91 -7.89 10.19
N SER A 325 1.26 -6.64 10.40
CA SER A 325 1.66 -6.13 11.72
C SER A 325 1.09 -4.73 11.99
N VAL A 326 -0.01 -4.41 11.33
CA VAL A 326 -0.67 -3.10 11.43
C VAL A 326 -2.07 -3.26 12.00
N ALA A 327 -2.43 -2.41 12.95
CA ALA A 327 -3.82 -2.18 13.32
C ALA A 327 -4.21 -0.72 13.01
N LYS A 328 -5.50 -0.47 12.88
CA LYS A 328 -6.06 0.88 12.73
C LYS A 328 -6.97 1.18 13.90
N VAL A 329 -6.84 2.39 14.44
CA VAL A 329 -7.74 2.90 15.47
C VAL A 329 -8.34 4.21 14.99
N HIS A 330 -9.66 4.25 14.87
CA HIS A 330 -10.39 5.46 14.51
C HIS A 330 -11.14 5.94 15.74
N LEU A 331 -11.03 7.24 16.02
CA LEU A 331 -11.68 7.90 17.14
C LEU A 331 -12.62 8.97 16.61
N LEU A 332 -13.91 8.90 16.95
CA LEU A 332 -14.81 10.03 16.82
C LEU A 332 -14.67 10.88 18.07
N THR A 333 -14.36 12.15 17.90
CA THR A 333 -14.15 13.12 19.00
C THR A 333 -15.19 14.24 18.96
N ASP A 334 -15.19 15.11 19.94
CA ASP A 334 -15.96 16.37 19.94
C ASP A 334 -15.22 17.53 19.23
N GLY A 335 -14.08 17.25 18.60
CA GLY A 335 -13.23 18.23 17.91
C GLY A 335 -12.21 18.91 18.81
N LYS A 336 -12.19 18.65 20.11
CA LYS A 336 -11.26 19.26 21.09
C LYS A 336 -10.11 18.33 21.47
N HIS A 337 -9.64 17.52 20.51
CA HIS A 337 -8.60 16.51 20.73
C HIS A 337 -7.18 17.05 20.85
N GLY A 338 -6.93 18.30 20.48
CA GLY A 338 -5.62 18.96 20.55
C GLY A 338 -4.57 18.47 19.54
N ILE A 339 -4.85 17.42 18.76
CA ILE A 339 -3.89 16.87 17.78
C ILE A 339 -3.63 17.88 16.67
N LEU A 340 -2.35 18.05 16.34
CA LEU A 340 -1.88 19.00 15.32
C LEU A 340 -2.41 18.65 13.92
N ASP A 341 -2.68 19.66 13.11
CA ASP A 341 -3.15 19.46 11.74
C ASP A 341 -1.98 19.05 10.82
N GLY A 342 -1.92 17.78 10.51
CA GLY A 342 -0.81 17.19 9.73
C GLY A 342 -0.88 15.68 9.65
N THR A 343 0.20 15.10 9.11
CA THR A 343 0.55 13.71 9.35
C THR A 343 1.45 13.69 10.59
N VAL A 344 0.89 13.37 11.74
CA VAL A 344 1.60 13.37 13.03
C VAL A 344 2.15 11.97 13.28
N VAL A 345 3.45 11.86 13.57
CA VAL A 345 4.08 10.57 13.84
C VAL A 345 4.77 10.53 15.19
N LEU A 346 4.76 9.37 15.81
CA LEU A 346 5.56 9.07 17.00
C LEU A 346 6.79 8.26 16.59
N ALA A 347 7.85 8.98 16.24
CA ALA A 347 9.14 8.45 15.80
C ALA A 347 10.29 9.26 16.43
N PRO A 348 10.43 9.26 17.76
CA PRO A 348 11.35 10.18 18.44
C PRO A 348 12.83 9.82 18.24
N SER A 349 13.14 8.56 17.89
CA SER A 349 14.51 8.09 17.65
C SER A 349 14.52 6.82 16.80
N ILE A 350 15.64 6.55 16.15
CA ILE A 350 15.88 5.28 15.42
C ILE A 350 15.73 4.08 16.36
N LYS A 351 16.33 4.17 17.53
CA LYS A 351 16.23 3.11 18.55
C LYS A 351 14.79 2.83 18.98
N TYR A 352 13.96 3.87 19.09
CA TYR A 352 12.54 3.71 19.42
C TYR A 352 11.81 2.87 18.37
N LEU A 353 12.04 3.15 17.10
CA LEU A 353 11.41 2.44 15.98
C LEU A 353 11.82 0.96 15.95
N GLU A 354 13.11 0.66 16.20
CA GLU A 354 13.58 -0.72 16.24
C GLU A 354 13.02 -1.49 17.45
N GLN A 355 12.98 -0.87 18.63
CA GLN A 355 12.39 -1.48 19.82
C GLN A 355 10.88 -1.74 19.66
N ALA A 356 10.16 -0.88 18.94
CA ALA A 356 8.76 -1.12 18.62
C ALA A 356 8.58 -2.38 17.74
N TYR A 357 9.51 -2.62 16.81
CA TYR A 357 9.52 -3.82 15.96
C TYR A 357 9.73 -5.11 16.74
N ASP A 358 10.55 -5.09 17.81
CA ASP A 358 10.85 -6.30 18.60
C ASP A 358 9.59 -7.02 19.08
N ALA A 359 8.53 -6.27 19.43
CA ALA A 359 7.26 -6.88 19.84
C ALA A 359 6.64 -7.74 18.72
N ALA A 360 6.56 -7.21 17.49
CA ALA A 360 5.99 -7.94 16.36
C ALA A 360 6.87 -9.10 15.91
N LYS A 361 8.19 -8.98 16.02
CA LYS A 361 9.16 -10.04 15.76
C LYS A 361 8.92 -11.28 16.65
N TYR A 362 8.46 -11.06 17.86
CA TYR A 362 8.16 -12.12 18.84
C TYR A 362 6.64 -12.39 18.96
N HIS A 363 5.86 -12.09 17.93
CA HIS A 363 4.42 -12.35 17.88
C HIS A 363 3.62 -11.63 18.98
N GLY A 364 3.95 -10.38 19.24
CA GLY A 364 3.31 -9.53 20.25
C GLY A 364 2.76 -8.22 19.68
N ILE A 365 2.29 -7.36 20.56
CA ILE A 365 1.81 -6.01 20.31
C ILE A 365 2.77 -5.03 20.96
N ALA A 366 3.26 -4.05 20.21
CA ALA A 366 4.18 -3.04 20.73
C ALA A 366 3.50 -2.19 21.82
N GLU A 367 4.13 -2.11 22.99
CA GLU A 367 3.69 -1.24 24.08
C GLU A 367 4.07 0.23 23.85
N LYS A 368 5.16 0.43 23.09
CA LYS A 368 5.62 1.74 22.57
C LYS A 368 5.65 1.69 21.06
N PRO A 369 4.48 1.79 20.40
CA PRO A 369 4.37 1.60 18.96
C PRO A 369 4.85 2.80 18.16
N TYR A 370 5.28 2.57 16.93
CA TYR A 370 5.24 3.62 15.93
C TYR A 370 3.77 3.93 15.61
N LEU A 371 3.39 5.18 15.75
CA LEU A 371 2.05 5.68 15.41
C LEU A 371 2.15 6.70 14.28
N GLU A 372 1.24 6.61 13.31
CA GLU A 372 0.98 7.69 12.34
C GLU A 372 -0.48 8.12 12.47
N VAL A 373 -0.70 9.39 12.70
CA VAL A 373 -2.01 9.96 13.05
C VAL A 373 -2.39 11.03 12.04
N THR A 374 -3.62 10.97 11.57
CA THR A 374 -4.22 11.98 10.71
C THR A 374 -5.59 12.39 11.24
N THR A 375 -6.03 13.59 10.91
CA THR A 375 -7.32 14.11 11.34
C THR A 375 -8.17 14.54 10.14
N ALA A 376 -9.46 14.21 10.19
CA ALA A 376 -10.47 14.65 9.23
C ALA A 376 -11.72 15.14 9.97
N GLY A 377 -11.85 16.45 10.17
CA GLY A 377 -12.88 17.01 11.03
C GLY A 377 -12.73 16.49 12.47
N ASN A 378 -13.81 15.90 12.99
CA ASN A 378 -13.84 15.34 14.35
C ASN A 378 -13.30 13.89 14.43
N VAL A 379 -12.78 13.35 13.33
CA VAL A 379 -12.27 11.97 13.30
C VAL A 379 -10.76 11.97 13.33
N VAL A 380 -10.20 11.24 14.28
CA VAL A 380 -8.77 10.94 14.40
C VAL A 380 -8.55 9.51 13.91
N SER A 381 -7.66 9.33 12.94
CA SER A 381 -7.29 8.03 12.39
C SER A 381 -5.84 7.72 12.72
N ILE A 382 -5.61 6.58 13.36
CA ILE A 382 -4.31 6.15 13.87
C ILE A 382 -3.89 4.87 13.15
N HIS A 383 -2.74 4.90 12.50
CA HIS A 383 -2.02 3.73 12.06
C HIS A 383 -1.14 3.28 13.23
N PHE A 384 -1.41 2.10 13.75
CA PHE A 384 -0.64 1.47 14.80
C PHE A 384 0.28 0.41 14.17
N GLN A 385 1.56 0.68 14.14
CA GLN A 385 2.56 -0.24 13.58
C GLN A 385 3.09 -1.17 14.68
N PHE A 386 3.30 -2.43 14.32
CA PHE A 386 3.83 -3.51 15.14
C PHE A 386 2.82 -4.11 16.13
N ALA A 387 1.71 -4.56 15.53
CA ALA A 387 0.72 -5.42 16.13
C ALA A 387 0.65 -6.71 15.29
N ALA A 388 1.34 -7.78 15.70
CA ALA A 388 1.51 -8.98 14.89
C ALA A 388 0.18 -9.68 14.57
N TYR A 389 0.00 -10.16 13.32
CA TYR A 389 -1.20 -10.92 12.93
C TYR A 389 -1.38 -12.17 13.80
N GLU A 390 -0.33 -12.96 13.95
CA GLU A 390 -0.28 -14.12 14.82
C GLU A 390 0.25 -13.73 16.19
N LEU A 391 -0.55 -13.91 17.23
CA LEU A 391 -0.18 -13.62 18.63
C LEU A 391 0.23 -14.91 19.34
N LYS A 392 1.37 -14.88 20.06
CA LYS A 392 1.99 -16.07 20.65
C LYS A 392 1.12 -16.76 21.71
N GLU A 393 0.47 -16.01 22.59
CA GLU A 393 -0.24 -16.53 23.77
C GLU A 393 -1.64 -15.95 23.92
N SER A 394 -2.20 -15.32 22.86
CA SER A 394 -3.48 -14.63 22.90
C SER A 394 -4.16 -14.64 21.53
N SER A 395 -5.28 -13.98 21.41
CA SER A 395 -6.03 -13.84 20.17
C SER A 395 -6.55 -12.42 19.98
N TRP A 396 -6.84 -12.04 18.75
CA TRP A 396 -7.37 -10.72 18.44
C TRP A 396 -8.75 -10.44 19.03
N ASN A 397 -9.53 -11.47 19.35
CA ASN A 397 -10.79 -11.32 20.07
C ASN A 397 -10.60 -10.76 21.49
N VAL A 398 -9.43 -11.03 22.10
CA VAL A 398 -9.08 -10.56 23.45
C VAL A 398 -8.27 -9.26 23.38
N GLU A 399 -7.30 -9.18 22.46
CA GLU A 399 -6.29 -8.11 22.41
C GLU A 399 -6.72 -6.87 21.62
N GLY A 400 -7.84 -6.91 20.89
CA GLY A 400 -8.29 -5.78 20.06
C GLY A 400 -8.43 -4.46 20.83
N LEU A 401 -8.99 -4.51 22.06
CA LEU A 401 -9.11 -3.35 22.95
C LEU A 401 -7.77 -2.87 23.52
N LYS A 402 -6.75 -3.73 23.60
CA LYS A 402 -5.43 -3.35 24.09
C LYS A 402 -4.74 -2.40 23.14
N VAL A 403 -4.84 -2.64 21.82
CA VAL A 403 -4.29 -1.74 20.78
C VAL A 403 -4.88 -0.33 20.92
N GLU A 404 -6.20 -0.22 21.07
CA GLU A 404 -6.86 1.06 21.28
C GLU A 404 -6.36 1.78 22.52
N LYS A 405 -6.31 1.06 23.65
CA LYS A 405 -5.83 1.62 24.93
C LYS A 405 -4.38 2.11 24.82
N ILE A 406 -3.49 1.33 24.20
CA ILE A 406 -2.09 1.72 24.01
C ILE A 406 -2.04 2.99 23.15
N ALA A 407 -2.71 3.01 21.99
CA ALA A 407 -2.69 4.16 21.07
C ALA A 407 -3.19 5.44 21.76
N VAL A 408 -4.35 5.37 22.42
CA VAL A 408 -4.96 6.51 23.12
C VAL A 408 -4.08 6.97 24.30
N ASN A 409 -3.55 6.04 25.10
CA ASN A 409 -2.70 6.40 26.25
C ASN A 409 -1.41 7.07 25.79
N THR A 410 -0.74 6.51 24.77
CA THR A 410 0.50 7.05 24.22
C THR A 410 0.28 8.46 23.65
N LEU A 411 -0.78 8.67 22.87
CA LEU A 411 -1.07 10.00 22.31
C LEU A 411 -1.52 11.01 23.38
N ALA A 412 -2.15 10.58 24.44
CA ALA A 412 -2.58 11.46 25.53
C ALA A 412 -1.40 12.03 26.35
N GLU A 413 -0.19 11.45 26.26
CA GLU A 413 1.04 12.03 26.82
C GLU A 413 1.42 13.34 26.11
N TYR A 414 1.07 13.46 24.82
CA TYR A 414 1.32 14.63 23.98
C TYR A 414 0.10 15.54 23.85
N PHE A 415 -1.11 14.98 23.92
CA PHE A 415 -2.39 15.65 23.73
C PHE A 415 -3.33 15.32 24.91
N PRO A 416 -3.19 16.01 26.06
CA PRO A 416 -3.94 15.68 27.29
C PRO A 416 -5.46 15.65 27.12
N ASP A 417 -6.01 16.50 26.24
CA ASP A 417 -7.45 16.61 26.00
C ASP A 417 -8.03 15.46 25.17
N LEU A 418 -7.18 14.66 24.54
CA LEU A 418 -7.63 13.58 23.64
C LEU A 418 -8.60 12.63 24.31
N LYS A 419 -8.28 12.13 25.52
CA LYS A 419 -9.11 11.14 26.21
C LYS A 419 -10.52 11.65 26.49
N SER A 420 -10.64 12.89 26.95
CA SER A 420 -11.92 13.52 27.29
C SER A 420 -12.75 13.84 26.05
N SER A 421 -12.12 14.03 24.90
CA SER A 421 -12.78 14.39 23.64
C SER A 421 -13.43 13.17 22.94
N ILE A 422 -13.03 11.93 23.26
CA ILE A 422 -13.49 10.72 22.57
C ILE A 422 -14.97 10.46 22.85
N LYS A 423 -15.75 10.25 21.78
CA LYS A 423 -17.19 9.90 21.81
C LYS A 423 -17.45 8.47 21.36
N ASN A 424 -16.69 7.97 20.39
CA ASN A 424 -16.81 6.61 19.88
C ASN A 424 -15.47 6.16 19.31
N THR A 425 -15.26 4.85 19.22
CA THR A 425 -14.03 4.24 18.72
C THR A 425 -14.33 3.10 17.77
N LYS A 426 -13.41 2.86 16.83
CA LYS A 426 -13.40 1.67 15.99
C LYS A 426 -11.97 1.21 15.79
N THR A 427 -11.67 0.02 16.29
CA THR A 427 -10.41 -0.67 16.01
C THR A 427 -10.60 -1.68 14.88
N ILE A 428 -9.65 -1.72 13.95
CA ILE A 428 -9.52 -2.72 12.90
C ILE A 428 -8.18 -3.43 13.14
N THR A 429 -8.27 -4.67 13.56
CA THR A 429 -7.11 -5.52 13.87
C THR A 429 -6.52 -6.14 12.60
N PRO A 430 -5.30 -6.70 12.63
CA PRO A 430 -4.78 -7.50 11.50
C PRO A 430 -5.72 -8.66 11.11
N LYS A 431 -6.43 -9.26 12.08
CA LYS A 431 -7.42 -10.31 11.81
C LYS A 431 -8.66 -9.77 11.10
N ASP A 432 -9.16 -8.58 11.50
CA ASP A 432 -10.25 -7.91 10.78
C ASP A 432 -9.84 -7.55 9.34
N MET A 433 -8.56 -7.21 9.11
CA MET A 433 -8.07 -6.94 7.76
C MET A 433 -8.18 -8.18 6.87
N GLU A 434 -7.94 -9.38 7.41
CA GLU A 434 -8.15 -10.62 6.67
C GLU A 434 -9.64 -10.92 6.50
N ASP A 435 -10.42 -10.93 7.58
CA ASP A 435 -11.81 -11.39 7.57
C ASP A 435 -12.72 -10.46 6.75
N ILE A 436 -12.55 -9.14 6.92
CA ILE A 436 -13.41 -8.12 6.28
C ILE A 436 -12.89 -7.77 4.88
N TYR A 437 -11.59 -7.46 4.77
CA TYR A 437 -11.03 -6.92 3.51
C TYR A 437 -10.39 -8.01 2.63
N GLY A 438 -10.21 -9.24 3.15
CA GLY A 438 -9.62 -10.36 2.43
C GLY A 438 -8.12 -10.22 2.21
N LEU A 439 -7.43 -9.59 3.15
CA LEU A 439 -5.98 -9.43 3.14
C LEU A 439 -5.36 -10.62 3.86
N THR A 440 -4.82 -11.57 3.13
CA THR A 440 -4.20 -12.77 3.72
C THR A 440 -3.22 -12.39 4.82
N GLU A 441 -3.41 -12.97 6.02
CA GLU A 441 -2.64 -12.66 7.23
C GLU A 441 -2.61 -11.16 7.59
N GLY A 442 -3.61 -10.37 7.18
CA GLY A 442 -3.69 -8.92 7.42
C GLY A 442 -2.64 -8.07 6.68
N ASP A 443 -2.01 -8.60 5.65
CA ASP A 443 -0.93 -7.93 4.93
C ASP A 443 -1.44 -6.86 3.96
N LEU A 444 -1.16 -5.59 4.26
CA LEU A 444 -1.58 -4.43 3.46
C LEU A 444 -0.99 -4.40 2.05
N ASN A 445 0.15 -5.06 1.83
CA ASN A 445 0.88 -5.04 0.56
C ASN A 445 0.58 -6.25 -0.33
N HIS A 446 -0.25 -7.22 0.11
CA HIS A 446 -0.46 -8.51 -0.57
C HIS A 446 0.85 -9.29 -0.73
N GLY A 447 1.70 -9.26 0.27
CA GLY A 447 3.06 -9.78 0.36
C GLY A 447 4.03 -8.66 0.75
N GLN A 448 4.86 -8.93 1.74
CA GLN A 448 5.82 -7.96 2.29
C GLN A 448 6.75 -7.42 1.20
N LEU A 449 6.96 -6.09 1.15
CA LEU A 449 7.89 -5.43 0.23
C LEU A 449 9.33 -5.61 0.73
N MET A 450 9.81 -6.86 0.71
CA MET A 450 11.16 -7.25 1.10
C MET A 450 12.02 -7.49 -0.15
N LEU A 451 13.34 -7.68 0.02
CA LEU A 451 14.26 -7.89 -1.10
C LEU A 451 13.92 -9.09 -2.00
N ASP A 452 13.26 -10.10 -1.44
CA ASP A 452 12.77 -11.27 -2.18
C ASP A 452 11.35 -11.08 -2.78
N GLN A 453 10.76 -9.90 -2.64
CA GLN A 453 9.40 -9.57 -3.06
C GLN A 453 9.29 -8.20 -3.73
N PHE A 454 10.26 -7.79 -4.56
CA PHE A 454 10.18 -6.57 -5.34
C PHE A 454 10.66 -6.78 -6.79
N MET A 455 10.26 -5.91 -7.71
CA MET A 455 10.58 -5.96 -9.14
C MET A 455 10.34 -7.35 -9.74
N PHE A 456 11.38 -7.97 -10.35
CA PHE A 456 11.30 -9.27 -11.00
C PHE A 456 11.13 -10.47 -10.05
N MET A 457 11.20 -10.24 -8.74
CA MET A 457 10.93 -11.26 -7.72
C MET A 457 9.45 -11.33 -7.32
N ARG A 458 8.63 -10.32 -7.68
CA ARG A 458 7.25 -10.19 -7.23
C ARG A 458 6.24 -10.60 -8.29
N PRO A 459 5.26 -11.48 -8.04
CA PRO A 459 5.00 -12.22 -6.79
C PRO A 459 5.94 -13.41 -6.56
N ILE A 460 6.47 -13.99 -7.63
CA ILE A 460 7.31 -15.18 -7.65
C ILE A 460 8.34 -15.01 -8.77
N PRO A 461 9.64 -15.31 -8.53
CA PRO A 461 10.65 -15.29 -9.58
C PRO A 461 10.23 -16.09 -10.81
N GLY A 462 10.41 -15.51 -11.99
CA GLY A 462 9.96 -16.10 -13.25
C GLY A 462 8.47 -15.87 -13.58
N TRP A 463 7.72 -15.12 -12.76
CA TRP A 463 6.31 -14.83 -12.98
C TRP A 463 5.95 -13.35 -12.69
N SER A 464 6.91 -12.46 -12.87
CA SER A 464 6.81 -11.02 -12.56
C SER A 464 6.02 -10.19 -13.59
N ASN A 465 5.67 -10.74 -14.74
CA ASN A 465 4.98 -10.06 -15.84
C ASN A 465 3.45 -10.23 -15.83
N HIS A 466 2.85 -10.33 -14.66
CA HIS A 466 1.39 -10.50 -14.46
C HIS A 466 0.80 -11.84 -14.95
N LYS A 467 1.55 -12.70 -15.67
CA LYS A 467 1.12 -14.03 -16.10
C LYS A 467 1.25 -15.04 -14.98
N THR A 468 0.55 -16.16 -15.14
CA THR A 468 0.57 -17.30 -14.23
C THR A 468 0.89 -18.60 -14.97
N PRO A 469 1.12 -19.73 -14.27
CA PRO A 469 1.22 -21.05 -14.91
C PRO A 469 -0.08 -21.53 -15.59
N ILE A 470 -1.20 -20.89 -15.28
CA ILE A 470 -2.50 -21.20 -15.87
C ILE A 470 -2.75 -20.24 -17.03
N ASP A 471 -2.95 -20.78 -18.22
CA ASP A 471 -3.28 -19.98 -19.40
C ASP A 471 -4.59 -19.21 -19.19
N ASN A 472 -4.63 -17.97 -19.69
CA ASN A 472 -5.75 -17.04 -19.56
C ASN A 472 -6.05 -16.58 -18.11
N LEU A 473 -5.15 -16.86 -17.14
CA LEU A 473 -5.19 -16.33 -15.80
C LEU A 473 -4.06 -15.31 -15.60
N TYR A 474 -4.42 -14.11 -15.16
CA TYR A 474 -3.51 -12.98 -14.91
C TYR A 474 -3.70 -12.43 -13.51
N LEU A 475 -2.69 -11.71 -13.01
CA LEU A 475 -2.74 -11.00 -11.73
C LEU A 475 -2.62 -9.48 -11.94
N CYS A 476 -3.39 -8.70 -11.17
CA CYS A 476 -3.30 -7.24 -11.17
C CYS A 476 -3.38 -6.61 -9.76
N GLY A 477 -3.43 -7.42 -8.71
CA GLY A 477 -3.49 -6.94 -7.32
C GLY A 477 -2.19 -6.27 -6.85
N SER A 478 -2.18 -5.76 -5.61
CA SER A 478 -1.00 -5.12 -5.02
C SER A 478 0.17 -6.10 -4.83
N GLY A 479 -0.07 -7.40 -4.85
CA GLY A 479 0.95 -8.45 -4.72
C GLY A 479 1.81 -8.73 -5.95
N VAL A 480 1.63 -8.01 -7.06
CA VAL A 480 2.47 -8.14 -8.27
C VAL A 480 3.38 -6.94 -8.46
N HIS A 481 4.31 -7.02 -9.42
CA HIS A 481 5.17 -5.87 -9.78
C HIS A 481 4.34 -4.63 -10.14
N GLY A 482 4.80 -3.47 -9.69
CA GLY A 482 4.07 -2.20 -9.78
C GLY A 482 2.97 -2.04 -8.74
N GLY A 483 2.73 -3.05 -7.88
CA GLY A 483 1.86 -2.98 -6.71
C GLY A 483 2.56 -2.43 -5.47
N GLY A 484 1.78 -2.26 -4.43
CA GLY A 484 2.15 -1.52 -3.22
C GLY A 484 1.72 -0.05 -3.32
N GLY A 485 1.01 0.45 -2.30
CA GLY A 485 0.37 1.77 -2.36
C GLY A 485 -0.84 1.83 -3.30
N ILE A 486 -1.29 3.05 -3.64
CA ILE A 486 -2.56 3.30 -4.34
C ILE A 486 -2.35 3.75 -5.80
N SER A 487 -1.17 3.52 -6.36
CA SER A 487 -0.79 4.03 -7.68
C SER A 487 -1.69 3.57 -8.85
N GLY A 488 -2.27 2.37 -8.76
CA GLY A 488 -3.01 1.74 -9.86
C GLY A 488 -2.14 1.15 -10.97
N ALA A 489 -0.80 1.18 -10.80
CA ALA A 489 0.14 0.72 -11.82
C ALA A 489 -0.04 -0.75 -12.18
N ALA A 490 -0.22 -1.63 -11.20
CA ALA A 490 -0.44 -3.06 -11.43
C ALA A 490 -1.71 -3.31 -12.27
N GLY A 491 -2.80 -2.58 -11.98
CA GLY A 491 -4.03 -2.65 -12.76
C GLY A 491 -3.88 -2.19 -14.21
N ARG A 492 -3.05 -1.16 -14.45
CA ARG A 492 -2.75 -0.70 -15.82
C ARG A 492 -1.80 -1.64 -16.55
N ASN A 493 -0.78 -2.14 -15.87
CA ASN A 493 0.25 -2.98 -16.48
C ASN A 493 -0.30 -4.30 -17.03
N VAL A 494 -1.24 -4.94 -16.33
CA VAL A 494 -1.83 -6.20 -16.80
C VAL A 494 -2.48 -6.05 -18.18
N ILE A 495 -3.00 -4.86 -18.53
CA ILE A 495 -3.63 -4.59 -19.84
C ILE A 495 -2.62 -4.74 -20.99
N LYS A 496 -1.35 -4.40 -20.75
CA LYS A 496 -0.28 -4.57 -21.75
C LYS A 496 -0.02 -6.05 -22.08
N MET A 497 -0.40 -6.97 -21.17
CA MET A 497 -0.20 -8.42 -21.31
C MET A 497 -1.36 -9.12 -22.01
N LEU A 498 -2.51 -8.45 -22.17
CA LEU A 498 -3.74 -8.99 -22.77
C LEU A 498 -3.85 -8.70 -24.27
N LYS A 499 -2.81 -8.16 -24.88
CA LYS A 499 -2.76 -7.82 -26.32
C LYS A 499 -2.40 -9.02 -27.18
#